data_2e39d34b7b00b8c7409cf7d0e13fe86e
#
_entry.id   2e39d34b7b00b8c7409cf7d0e13fe86e
#
_cell.length_a   1.000
_cell.length_b   1.000
_cell.length_c   1.000
_cell.angle_alpha   90.00
_cell.angle_beta   90.00
_cell.angle_gamma   90.00
#
_symmetry.space_group_name_H-M   'P 1'
#
loop_
_entity.id
_entity.type
_entity.pdbx_description
1 polymer ?
#
loop_
_entity_poly.entity_id
_entity_poly.type
_entity_poly.pdbx_seq_one_letter_code
_entity_poly.pdbx_strand_id
1 'polypeptide(L)'
;MEEDGSKTASRYVSSDAPIGPIPAPTTSEVDAHAVGASKSVEEHLVPMLDVHPPHETVHTWKDFFIHIATICVGLLIAVGLEQTVEAVHHHHQREQLLVSLDHDTRATLQDADFAAGERLRRMQWNQVRIEQVQAALASHKPLAPAAPQKNAFITVPADPAWEAARASGMIPLFSQGEIAAYSEVADVIGRARPRFDAEGNAHSKRRDFEKRYESVSGDTQANYRLESPADLQTYLDLLLAEQSAIEGSRFMTAVIRGAEAAILEGARDHARIEEREIDAVMSLPK
;
A
#
# COMPACT_ATOMS: atom_id res chain seq x y z
N MET A 1 19.73 -9.38 47.68
CA MET A 1 18.91 -10.33 46.92
C MET A 1 18.77 -9.68 45.56
N GLU A 2 19.73 -10.02 44.72
CA GLU A 2 19.91 -9.50 43.35
C GLU A 2 18.93 -10.19 42.41
N GLU A 3 18.24 -9.48 41.55
CA GLU A 3 17.63 -10.04 40.36
C GLU A 3 18.01 -9.21 39.15
N ASP A 4 18.71 -9.89 38.34
CA ASP A 4 19.31 -9.59 37.05
C ASP A 4 18.23 -9.38 35.96
N GLY A 5 18.15 -8.20 35.39
CA GLY A 5 17.21 -7.83 34.34
C GLY A 5 17.92 -7.71 33.00
N SER A 6 17.96 -8.79 32.24
CA SER A 6 18.47 -8.96 30.89
C SER A 6 18.02 -7.86 29.90
N LYS A 7 18.99 -7.07 29.43
CA LYS A 7 18.86 -6.14 28.29
C LYS A 7 18.91 -6.91 26.98
N THR A 8 17.80 -7.02 26.29
CA THR A 8 17.77 -7.41 24.88
C THR A 8 17.88 -6.18 23.99
N ALA A 9 19.09 -5.85 23.57
CA ALA A 9 19.37 -4.84 22.57
C ALA A 9 19.14 -5.44 21.18
N SER A 10 18.07 -5.03 20.49
CA SER A 10 17.84 -5.29 19.08
C SER A 10 18.84 -4.47 18.25
N ARG A 11 19.82 -5.15 17.67
CA ARG A 11 20.72 -4.58 16.66
C ARG A 11 20.00 -4.48 15.32
N TYR A 12 19.67 -3.26 14.90
CA TYR A 12 19.38 -2.98 13.50
C TYR A 12 20.70 -3.06 12.72
N VAL A 13 20.83 -4.08 11.90
CA VAL A 13 21.91 -4.20 10.91
C VAL A 13 21.46 -3.41 9.68
N SER A 14 22.07 -2.24 9.46
CA SER A 14 21.99 -1.51 8.20
C SER A 14 22.79 -2.28 7.17
N SER A 15 22.13 -2.87 6.18
CA SER A 15 22.74 -3.54 5.04
C SER A 15 22.77 -2.56 3.85
N ASP A 16 23.79 -1.68 3.84
CA ASP A 16 24.19 -0.95 2.64
C ASP A 16 25.12 -1.87 1.81
N ALA A 17 24.54 -2.72 0.96
CA ALA A 17 25.27 -3.40 -0.10
C ALA A 17 24.87 -2.78 -1.45
N PRO A 18 25.83 -2.35 -2.29
CA PRO A 18 25.52 -1.83 -3.61
C PRO A 18 25.01 -2.94 -4.51
N ILE A 19 23.83 -2.73 -5.11
CA ILE A 19 23.24 -3.61 -6.12
C ILE A 19 24.11 -3.53 -7.37
N GLY A 20 24.84 -4.60 -7.65
CA GLY A 20 25.59 -4.77 -8.89
C GLY A 20 24.65 -4.98 -10.10
N PRO A 21 25.09 -4.66 -11.32
CA PRO A 21 24.26 -4.73 -12.51
C PRO A 21 23.83 -6.18 -12.82
N ILE A 22 22.54 -6.34 -13.13
CA ILE A 22 21.92 -7.59 -13.55
C ILE A 22 22.55 -8.04 -14.88
N PRO A 23 23.11 -9.26 -15.01
CA PRO A 23 23.61 -9.73 -16.29
C PRO A 23 22.47 -10.01 -17.27
N ALA A 24 22.63 -9.52 -18.49
CA ALA A 24 21.73 -9.77 -19.62
C ALA A 24 21.71 -11.27 -19.99
N PRO A 25 20.61 -11.82 -20.54
CA PRO A 25 20.54 -13.20 -20.95
C PRO A 25 21.44 -13.44 -22.17
N THR A 26 22.42 -14.31 -22.01
CA THR A 26 23.28 -14.82 -23.06
C THR A 26 22.48 -15.71 -23.99
N THR A 27 22.29 -15.24 -25.22
CA THR A 27 21.90 -16.07 -26.38
C THR A 27 23.03 -17.06 -26.64
N SER A 28 22.77 -18.36 -26.42
CA SER A 28 23.69 -19.41 -26.81
C SER A 28 23.63 -19.57 -28.33
N GLU A 29 24.71 -19.15 -28.99
CA GLU A 29 25.04 -19.50 -30.36
C GLU A 29 25.18 -21.03 -30.49
N VAL A 30 24.47 -21.58 -31.46
CA VAL A 30 24.59 -22.95 -31.90
C VAL A 30 25.76 -23.01 -32.89
N ASP A 31 26.92 -23.46 -32.44
CA ASP A 31 28.06 -23.73 -33.29
C ASP A 31 27.82 -24.97 -34.15
N ALA A 32 27.85 -24.72 -35.48
CA ALA A 32 27.94 -25.72 -36.52
C ALA A 32 29.41 -26.03 -36.81
N HIS A 33 29.88 -27.20 -36.44
CA HIS A 33 31.09 -27.84 -36.98
C HIS A 33 30.81 -29.32 -37.24
N ALA A 34 30.64 -29.68 -38.45
CA ALA A 34 31.62 -30.05 -39.49
C ALA A 34 32.28 -31.40 -39.27
N VAL A 35 31.86 -32.30 -40.17
CA VAL A 35 32.66 -33.19 -41.02
C VAL A 35 33.51 -34.31 -40.34
N GLY A 36 33.16 -35.54 -40.72
CA GLY A 36 34.07 -36.56 -41.07
C GLY A 36 34.14 -37.76 -40.13
N ALA A 37 33.51 -38.85 -40.52
CA ALA A 37 34.16 -40.17 -40.68
C ALA A 37 33.11 -41.23 -41.03
N SER A 38 33.19 -41.69 -42.24
CA SER A 38 32.52 -42.92 -42.72
C SER A 38 32.89 -44.10 -41.86
N LYS A 39 31.90 -44.73 -41.21
CA LYS A 39 31.98 -46.14 -40.80
C LYS A 39 30.71 -46.80 -41.31
N SER A 40 30.91 -47.68 -42.27
CA SER A 40 29.94 -48.66 -42.72
C SER A 40 29.41 -49.45 -41.54
N VAL A 41 28.16 -49.27 -41.25
CA VAL A 41 27.40 -50.13 -40.33
C VAL A 41 26.27 -50.72 -41.14
N GLU A 42 26.24 -52.03 -41.08
CA GLU A 42 25.29 -52.95 -41.70
C GLU A 42 23.86 -52.44 -41.67
N GLU A 43 23.30 -52.52 -42.85
CA GLU A 43 21.89 -52.32 -43.15
C GLU A 43 21.03 -53.31 -42.39
N HIS A 44 20.63 -52.99 -41.19
CA HIS A 44 19.59 -53.68 -40.48
C HIS A 44 18.28 -53.19 -41.11
N LEU A 45 17.73 -53.97 -42.03
CA LEU A 45 16.40 -53.88 -42.57
C LEU A 45 15.40 -53.88 -41.37
N VAL A 46 15.13 -52.68 -40.86
CA VAL A 46 13.95 -52.49 -40.01
C VAL A 46 12.76 -52.62 -40.97
N PRO A 47 11.82 -53.56 -40.72
CA PRO A 47 10.64 -53.63 -41.53
C PRO A 47 9.93 -52.29 -41.41
N MET A 48 9.91 -51.51 -42.51
CA MET A 48 9.04 -50.37 -42.64
C MET A 48 7.62 -50.86 -42.33
N LEU A 49 7.10 -50.42 -41.20
CA LEU A 49 5.67 -50.51 -40.95
C LEU A 49 4.98 -49.75 -42.05
N ASP A 50 4.53 -50.49 -43.04
CA ASP A 50 3.75 -49.95 -44.16
C ASP A 50 2.39 -49.47 -43.56
N VAL A 51 2.42 -48.27 -43.08
CA VAL A 51 1.21 -47.57 -42.62
C VAL A 51 0.51 -47.11 -43.87
N HIS A 52 -0.16 -48.08 -44.53
CA HIS A 52 -1.14 -47.72 -45.52
C HIS A 52 -2.21 -46.86 -44.82
N PRO A 53 -2.36 -45.60 -45.22
CA PRO A 53 -3.52 -44.87 -44.73
C PRO A 53 -4.75 -45.66 -45.15
N PRO A 54 -5.73 -45.87 -44.28
CA PRO A 54 -6.97 -46.56 -44.67
C PRO A 54 -7.64 -45.66 -45.74
N HIS A 55 -7.53 -46.11 -46.98
CA HIS A 55 -8.29 -45.55 -48.10
C HIS A 55 -9.74 -46.02 -48.04
N GLU A 56 -10.36 -45.88 -46.86
CA GLU A 56 -11.82 -45.91 -46.83
C GLU A 56 -12.31 -44.56 -47.28
N THR A 57 -12.57 -44.51 -48.59
CA THR A 57 -13.31 -43.38 -49.15
C THR A 57 -14.61 -43.24 -48.43
N VAL A 58 -14.84 -42.03 -47.85
CA VAL A 58 -16.12 -41.64 -47.26
C VAL A 58 -17.20 -41.82 -48.32
N HIS A 59 -17.84 -43.00 -48.31
CA HIS A 59 -18.70 -43.39 -49.42
C HIS A 59 -20.16 -42.91 -49.23
N THR A 60 -20.51 -42.27 -48.13
CA THR A 60 -21.86 -41.76 -47.90
C THR A 60 -21.85 -40.37 -47.23
N TRP A 61 -22.83 -39.54 -47.57
CA TRP A 61 -23.06 -38.26 -46.86
C TRP A 61 -23.21 -38.44 -45.34
N LYS A 62 -23.65 -39.61 -44.89
CA LYS A 62 -23.77 -39.93 -43.46
C LYS A 62 -22.39 -39.96 -42.77
N ASP A 63 -21.40 -40.59 -43.38
CA ASP A 63 -20.05 -40.71 -42.78
C ASP A 63 -19.36 -39.34 -42.72
N PHE A 64 -19.59 -38.51 -43.73
CA PHE A 64 -19.14 -37.11 -43.70
C PHE A 64 -19.74 -36.31 -42.55
N PHE A 65 -21.06 -36.41 -42.33
CA PHE A 65 -21.70 -35.71 -41.22
C PHE A 65 -21.28 -36.29 -39.84
N ILE A 66 -21.04 -37.58 -39.70
CA ILE A 66 -20.52 -38.18 -38.49
C ILE A 66 -19.13 -37.63 -38.17
N HIS A 67 -18.25 -37.54 -39.15
CA HIS A 67 -16.91 -36.98 -38.95
C HIS A 67 -16.96 -35.52 -38.54
N ILE A 68 -17.77 -34.69 -39.19
CA ILE A 68 -17.96 -33.28 -38.82
C ILE A 68 -18.53 -33.21 -37.38
N ALA A 69 -19.57 -33.99 -37.08
CA ALA A 69 -20.15 -33.99 -35.73
C ALA A 69 -19.11 -34.38 -34.66
N THR A 70 -18.30 -35.38 -34.93
CA THR A 70 -17.25 -35.81 -34.01
C THR A 70 -16.19 -34.68 -33.77
N ILE A 71 -15.78 -34.02 -34.83
CA ILE A 71 -14.86 -32.85 -34.73
C ILE A 71 -15.50 -31.73 -33.94
N CYS A 72 -16.76 -31.38 -34.22
CA CYS A 72 -17.49 -30.34 -33.51
C CYS A 72 -17.64 -30.66 -32.01
N VAL A 73 -18.01 -31.91 -31.67
CA VAL A 73 -18.10 -32.35 -30.28
C VAL A 73 -16.75 -32.29 -29.57
N GLY A 74 -15.68 -32.75 -30.23
CA GLY A 74 -14.32 -32.67 -29.69
C GLY A 74 -13.90 -31.23 -29.41
N LEU A 75 -14.21 -30.32 -30.34
CA LEU A 75 -13.88 -28.91 -30.20
C LEU A 75 -14.71 -28.24 -29.10
N LEU A 76 -15.99 -28.55 -28.97
CA LEU A 76 -16.85 -28.08 -27.88
C LEU A 76 -16.36 -28.55 -26.51
N ILE A 77 -15.92 -29.82 -26.40
CA ILE A 77 -15.37 -30.34 -25.16
C ILE A 77 -14.07 -29.62 -24.83
N ALA A 78 -13.15 -29.40 -25.80
CA ALA A 78 -11.89 -28.71 -25.58
C ALA A 78 -12.12 -27.26 -25.11
N VAL A 79 -12.96 -26.50 -25.79
CA VAL A 79 -13.33 -25.11 -25.41
C VAL A 79 -14.03 -25.09 -24.05
N GLY A 80 -14.94 -26.02 -23.78
CA GLY A 80 -15.62 -26.11 -22.47
C GLY A 80 -14.65 -26.41 -21.33
N LEU A 81 -13.65 -27.24 -21.54
CA LEU A 81 -12.63 -27.54 -20.55
C LEU A 81 -11.73 -26.34 -20.30
N GLU A 82 -11.30 -25.65 -21.36
CA GLU A 82 -10.50 -24.42 -21.27
C GLU A 82 -11.21 -23.35 -20.44
N GLN A 83 -12.47 -23.07 -20.77
CA GLN A 83 -13.30 -22.10 -20.03
C GLN A 83 -13.47 -22.48 -18.54
N THR A 84 -13.58 -23.79 -18.25
CA THR A 84 -13.71 -24.26 -16.88
C THR A 84 -12.43 -24.04 -16.10
N VAL A 85 -11.26 -24.33 -16.68
CA VAL A 85 -9.95 -24.10 -16.07
C VAL A 85 -9.73 -22.61 -15.82
N GLU A 86 -10.06 -21.78 -16.80
CA GLU A 86 -9.96 -20.33 -16.68
C GLU A 86 -10.88 -19.78 -15.57
N ALA A 87 -12.13 -20.23 -15.50
CA ALA A 87 -13.05 -19.83 -14.45
C ALA A 87 -12.56 -20.20 -13.03
N VAL A 88 -12.01 -21.41 -12.86
CA VAL A 88 -11.41 -21.84 -11.58
C VAL A 88 -10.19 -20.99 -11.24
N HIS A 89 -9.33 -20.68 -12.21
CA HIS A 89 -8.16 -19.84 -12.03
C HIS A 89 -8.55 -18.42 -11.60
N HIS A 90 -9.51 -17.78 -12.29
CA HIS A 90 -10.03 -16.46 -11.94
C HIS A 90 -10.68 -16.44 -10.55
N HIS A 91 -11.43 -17.48 -10.19
CA HIS A 91 -12.00 -17.59 -8.85
C HIS A 91 -10.92 -17.60 -7.77
N HIS A 92 -9.86 -18.38 -7.94
CA HIS A 92 -8.76 -18.45 -6.99
C HIS A 92 -7.97 -17.11 -6.90
N GLN A 93 -7.71 -16.48 -8.05
CA GLN A 93 -7.09 -15.15 -8.08
C GLN A 93 -7.91 -14.11 -7.33
N ARG A 94 -9.25 -14.11 -7.54
CA ARG A 94 -10.16 -13.21 -6.83
C ARG A 94 -10.12 -13.44 -5.32
N GLU A 95 -10.13 -14.68 -4.86
CA GLU A 95 -10.05 -14.99 -3.42
C GLU A 95 -8.75 -14.46 -2.81
N GLN A 96 -7.61 -14.68 -3.47
CA GLN A 96 -6.32 -14.16 -3.00
C GLN A 96 -6.30 -12.62 -2.92
N LEU A 97 -6.87 -11.95 -3.92
CA LEU A 97 -6.98 -10.50 -3.92
C LEU A 97 -7.86 -9.98 -2.79
N LEU A 98 -9.01 -10.60 -2.53
CA LEU A 98 -9.89 -10.23 -1.42
C LEU A 98 -9.22 -10.40 -0.07
N VAL A 99 -8.43 -11.46 0.12
CA VAL A 99 -7.62 -11.65 1.35
C VAL A 99 -6.58 -10.53 1.50
N SER A 100 -5.89 -10.15 0.41
CA SER A 100 -4.93 -9.05 0.45
C SER A 100 -5.60 -7.71 0.75
N LEU A 101 -6.76 -7.43 0.15
CA LEU A 101 -7.52 -6.21 0.40
C LEU A 101 -8.02 -6.15 1.86
N ASP A 102 -8.57 -7.24 2.41
CA ASP A 102 -8.99 -7.30 3.81
C ASP A 102 -7.82 -7.08 4.77
N HIS A 103 -6.65 -7.63 4.45
CA HIS A 103 -5.43 -7.41 5.22
C HIS A 103 -5.00 -5.92 5.19
N ASP A 104 -4.97 -5.31 4.00
CA ASP A 104 -4.58 -3.91 3.84
C ASP A 104 -5.57 -2.97 4.53
N THR A 105 -6.88 -3.19 4.38
CA THR A 105 -7.94 -2.45 5.06
C THR A 105 -7.75 -2.47 6.58
N ARG A 106 -7.45 -3.65 7.16
CA ARG A 106 -7.16 -3.76 8.60
C ARG A 106 -5.89 -3.02 9.02
N ALA A 107 -4.84 -3.10 8.21
CA ALA A 107 -3.58 -2.40 8.48
C ALA A 107 -3.79 -0.88 8.40
N THR A 108 -4.48 -0.38 7.39
CA THR A 108 -4.81 1.04 7.23
C THR A 108 -5.66 1.55 8.39
N LEU A 109 -6.63 0.75 8.85
CA LEU A 109 -7.45 1.11 10.03
C LEU A 109 -6.60 1.23 11.31
N GLN A 110 -5.68 0.29 11.54
CA GLN A 110 -4.76 0.33 12.70
C GLN A 110 -3.83 1.55 12.64
N ASP A 111 -3.28 1.85 11.45
CA ASP A 111 -2.44 3.02 11.24
C ASP A 111 -3.22 4.33 11.44
N ALA A 112 -4.46 4.38 11.00
CA ALA A 112 -5.34 5.52 11.21
C ALA A 112 -5.69 5.72 12.69
N ASP A 113 -5.93 4.65 13.46
CA ASP A 113 -6.14 4.71 14.91
C ASP A 113 -4.91 5.24 15.64
N PHE A 114 -3.73 4.73 15.31
CA PHE A 114 -2.46 5.20 15.84
C PHE A 114 -2.24 6.68 15.50
N ALA A 115 -2.43 7.06 14.25
CA ALA A 115 -2.28 8.43 13.77
C ALA A 115 -3.24 9.41 14.47
N ALA A 116 -4.49 9.00 14.73
CA ALA A 116 -5.46 9.80 15.46
C ALA A 116 -4.98 10.09 16.89
N GLY A 117 -4.44 9.08 17.60
CA GLY A 117 -3.87 9.25 18.94
C GLY A 117 -2.65 10.17 18.97
N GLU A 118 -1.75 10.03 17.97
CA GLU A 118 -0.55 10.88 17.87
C GLU A 118 -0.92 12.35 17.58
N ARG A 119 -1.87 12.59 16.68
CA ARG A 119 -2.33 13.94 16.37
C ARG A 119 -2.99 14.61 17.56
N LEU A 120 -3.78 13.87 18.34
CA LEU A 120 -4.37 14.40 19.55
C LEU A 120 -3.29 14.83 20.57
N ARG A 121 -2.25 14.02 20.79
CA ARG A 121 -1.11 14.36 21.65
C ARG A 121 -0.36 15.60 21.15
N ARG A 122 -0.14 15.71 19.84
CA ARG A 122 0.51 16.90 19.24
C ARG A 122 -0.33 18.15 19.42
N MET A 123 -1.64 18.07 19.23
CA MET A 123 -2.56 19.19 19.47
C MET A 123 -2.51 19.68 20.91
N GLN A 124 -2.56 18.76 21.88
CA GLN A 124 -2.45 19.09 23.30
C GLN A 124 -1.13 19.78 23.63
N TRP A 125 -0.04 19.27 23.09
CA TRP A 125 1.27 19.91 23.26
C TRP A 125 1.30 21.32 22.62
N ASN A 126 0.81 21.45 21.39
CA ASN A 126 0.74 22.74 20.70
C ASN A 126 -0.10 23.74 21.48
N GLN A 127 -1.26 23.33 22.00
CA GLN A 127 -2.14 24.19 22.78
C GLN A 127 -1.43 24.75 24.00
N VAL A 128 -0.79 23.89 24.81
CA VAL A 128 0.01 24.34 25.98
C VAL A 128 1.11 25.30 25.54
N ARG A 129 1.77 25.01 24.42
CA ARG A 129 2.86 25.87 23.94
C ARG A 129 2.38 27.21 23.45
N ILE A 130 1.23 27.27 22.74
CA ILE A 130 0.58 28.50 22.32
C ILE A 130 0.29 29.39 23.56
N GLU A 131 -0.32 28.83 24.61
CA GLU A 131 -0.62 29.55 25.84
C GLU A 131 0.64 30.11 26.52
N GLN A 132 1.72 29.33 26.56
CA GLN A 132 3.02 29.78 27.10
C GLN A 132 3.61 30.94 26.28
N VAL A 133 3.54 30.89 24.94
CA VAL A 133 4.05 31.95 24.07
C VAL A 133 3.22 33.22 24.23
N GLN A 134 1.90 33.11 24.29
CA GLN A 134 0.99 34.24 24.54
C GLN A 134 1.25 34.89 25.91
N ALA A 135 1.47 34.10 26.96
CA ALA A 135 1.83 34.60 28.28
C ALA A 135 3.19 35.30 28.30
N ALA A 136 4.18 34.78 27.56
CA ALA A 136 5.51 35.40 27.42
C ALA A 136 5.41 36.76 26.71
N LEU A 137 4.64 36.84 25.61
CA LEU A 137 4.37 38.08 24.89
C LEU A 137 3.67 39.12 25.78
N ALA A 138 2.64 38.71 26.52
CA ALA A 138 1.88 39.62 27.38
C ALA A 138 2.69 40.14 28.58
N SER A 139 3.56 39.32 29.13
CA SER A 139 4.37 39.67 30.32
C SER A 139 5.75 40.25 29.99
N HIS A 140 6.14 40.33 28.72
CA HIS A 140 7.50 40.68 28.27
C HIS A 140 8.59 39.85 28.97
N LYS A 141 8.33 38.58 29.24
CA LYS A 141 9.27 37.64 29.85
C LYS A 141 9.79 36.62 28.83
N PRO A 142 10.98 36.07 29.03
CA PRO A 142 11.45 34.96 28.22
C PRO A 142 10.48 33.78 28.22
N LEU A 143 10.42 33.07 27.11
CA LEU A 143 9.60 31.89 26.97
C LEU A 143 10.11 30.76 27.89
N ALA A 144 9.23 30.13 28.63
CA ALA A 144 9.55 28.98 29.47
C ALA A 144 10.03 27.78 28.59
N PRO A 145 10.96 26.93 29.10
CA PRO A 145 11.36 25.72 28.43
C PRO A 145 10.16 24.84 28.07
N ALA A 146 10.19 24.24 26.87
CA ALA A 146 9.15 23.32 26.46
C ALA A 146 9.37 21.92 27.03
N ALA A 147 8.29 21.23 27.38
CA ALA A 147 8.37 19.80 27.56
C ALA A 147 8.78 19.13 26.23
N PRO A 148 9.61 18.09 26.24
CA PRO A 148 10.02 17.41 25.02
C PRO A 148 8.81 16.81 24.27
N GLN A 149 8.67 17.14 23.00
CA GLN A 149 7.64 16.56 22.16
C GLN A 149 8.13 15.18 21.69
N LYS A 150 7.42 14.14 22.07
CA LYS A 150 7.64 12.80 21.51
C LYS A 150 7.02 12.76 20.12
N ASN A 151 7.85 12.74 19.08
CA ASN A 151 7.39 12.64 17.70
C ASN A 151 7.40 11.16 17.30
N ALA A 152 6.21 10.57 17.14
CA ALA A 152 6.09 9.32 16.43
C ALA A 152 5.97 9.57 14.93
N PHE A 153 6.52 8.67 14.14
CA PHE A 153 6.32 8.70 12.70
C PHE A 153 4.86 8.30 12.40
N ILE A 154 4.16 9.14 11.65
CA ILE A 154 2.79 8.87 11.21
C ILE A 154 2.87 8.48 9.73
N THR A 155 2.42 7.26 9.43
CA THR A 155 2.32 6.75 8.07
C THR A 155 1.17 7.46 7.34
N VAL A 156 1.37 7.79 6.06
CA VAL A 156 0.28 8.23 5.19
C VAL A 156 -0.48 6.98 4.76
N PRO A 157 -1.80 6.92 4.95
CA PRO A 157 -2.60 5.78 4.51
C PRO A 157 -2.45 5.50 3.01
N ALA A 158 -2.46 4.22 2.64
CA ALA A 158 -2.35 3.76 1.26
C ALA A 158 -3.07 2.42 1.12
N ASP A 159 -3.54 2.13 -0.10
CA ASP A 159 -4.19 0.88 -0.48
C ASP A 159 -3.35 0.12 -1.53
N PRO A 160 -2.21 -0.46 -1.17
CA PRO A 160 -1.31 -1.07 -2.14
C PRO A 160 -1.93 -2.28 -2.86
N ALA A 161 -2.79 -3.07 -2.21
CA ALA A 161 -3.47 -4.20 -2.84
C ALA A 161 -4.50 -3.73 -3.89
N TRP A 162 -5.26 -2.66 -3.62
CA TRP A 162 -6.17 -2.08 -4.59
C TRP A 162 -5.44 -1.48 -5.80
N GLU A 163 -4.38 -0.72 -5.57
CA GLU A 163 -3.54 -0.18 -6.63
C GLU A 163 -2.87 -1.30 -7.46
N ALA A 164 -2.41 -2.38 -6.83
CA ALA A 164 -1.87 -3.53 -7.53
C ALA A 164 -2.95 -4.25 -8.38
N ALA A 165 -4.17 -4.41 -7.88
CA ALA A 165 -5.29 -4.99 -8.61
C ALA A 165 -5.66 -4.14 -9.84
N ARG A 166 -5.65 -2.82 -9.71
CA ARG A 166 -5.87 -1.89 -10.83
C ARG A 166 -4.76 -1.98 -11.88
N ALA A 167 -3.51 -1.95 -11.44
CA ALA A 167 -2.35 -1.97 -12.33
C ALA A 167 -2.20 -3.30 -13.10
N SER A 168 -2.61 -4.42 -12.48
CA SER A 168 -2.57 -5.75 -13.09
C SER A 168 -3.79 -6.09 -13.94
N GLY A 169 -4.78 -5.20 -14.04
CA GLY A 169 -5.99 -5.44 -14.83
C GLY A 169 -6.96 -6.44 -14.21
N MET A 170 -6.87 -6.69 -12.90
CA MET A 170 -7.71 -7.65 -12.19
C MET A 170 -9.07 -7.09 -11.74
N ILE A 171 -9.36 -5.82 -12.00
CA ILE A 171 -10.64 -5.18 -11.65
C ILE A 171 -11.86 -5.97 -12.14
N PRO A 172 -11.90 -6.56 -13.36
CA PRO A 172 -13.04 -7.35 -13.81
C PRO A 172 -13.37 -8.58 -12.96
N LEU A 173 -12.46 -9.01 -12.09
CA LEU A 173 -12.70 -10.13 -11.17
C LEU A 173 -13.61 -9.76 -9.98
N PHE A 174 -13.76 -8.46 -9.70
CA PHE A 174 -14.57 -7.95 -8.60
C PHE A 174 -16.03 -7.70 -9.02
N SER A 175 -16.94 -7.79 -8.07
CA SER A 175 -18.32 -7.33 -8.25
C SER A 175 -18.37 -5.79 -8.35
N GLN A 176 -19.45 -5.26 -8.97
CA GLN A 176 -19.64 -3.81 -9.07
C GLN A 176 -19.66 -3.12 -7.70
N GLY A 177 -20.26 -3.78 -6.68
CA GLY A 177 -20.27 -3.24 -5.32
C GLY A 177 -18.88 -3.21 -4.68
N GLU A 178 -18.04 -4.24 -4.90
CA GLU A 178 -16.64 -4.24 -4.42
C GLU A 178 -15.82 -3.16 -5.12
N ILE A 179 -15.97 -3.01 -6.44
CA ILE A 179 -15.30 -1.95 -7.20
C ILE A 179 -15.68 -0.57 -6.65
N ALA A 180 -16.98 -0.32 -6.45
CA ALA A 180 -17.46 0.94 -5.91
C ALA A 180 -16.87 1.22 -4.51
N ALA A 181 -16.91 0.23 -3.61
CA ALA A 181 -16.43 0.38 -2.24
C ALA A 181 -14.93 0.68 -2.16
N TYR A 182 -14.09 -0.14 -2.81
CA TYR A 182 -12.64 0.07 -2.77
C TYR A 182 -12.20 1.32 -3.55
N SER A 183 -12.91 1.70 -4.62
CA SER A 183 -12.66 2.97 -5.31
C SER A 183 -12.98 4.17 -4.43
N GLU A 184 -14.06 4.12 -3.64
CA GLU A 184 -14.41 5.19 -2.70
C GLU A 184 -13.32 5.40 -1.65
N VAL A 185 -12.81 4.32 -1.05
CA VAL A 185 -11.70 4.41 -0.08
C VAL A 185 -10.45 5.00 -0.73
N ALA A 186 -10.08 4.53 -1.92
CA ALA A 186 -8.92 5.06 -2.64
C ALA A 186 -9.08 6.57 -2.93
N ASP A 187 -10.28 7.01 -3.29
CA ASP A 187 -10.60 8.43 -3.50
C ASP A 187 -10.53 9.23 -2.20
N VAL A 188 -11.02 8.70 -1.09
CA VAL A 188 -10.90 9.32 0.24
C VAL A 188 -9.44 9.49 0.62
N ILE A 189 -8.62 8.46 0.48
CA ILE A 189 -7.17 8.51 0.73
C ILE A 189 -6.50 9.55 -0.17
N GLY A 190 -6.87 9.59 -1.46
CA GLY A 190 -6.37 10.58 -2.41
C GLY A 190 -6.70 12.02 -2.00
N ARG A 191 -7.94 12.27 -1.57
CA ARG A 191 -8.38 13.59 -1.07
C ARG A 191 -7.71 13.98 0.26
N ALA A 192 -7.32 13.01 1.08
CA ALA A 192 -6.66 13.25 2.36
C ALA A 192 -5.18 13.65 2.22
N ARG A 193 -4.49 13.17 1.20
CA ARG A 193 -3.04 13.35 1.00
C ARG A 193 -2.59 14.82 1.10
N PRO A 194 -3.21 15.80 0.44
CA PRO A 194 -2.81 17.21 0.57
C PRO A 194 -2.91 17.75 2.01
N ARG A 195 -3.80 17.20 2.85
CA ARG A 195 -3.94 17.59 4.25
C ARG A 195 -2.78 17.03 5.09
N PHE A 196 -2.40 15.80 4.85
CA PHE A 196 -1.24 15.18 5.51
C PHE A 196 0.07 15.87 5.10
N ASP A 197 0.22 16.23 3.82
CA ASP A 197 1.36 17.00 3.33
C ASP A 197 1.43 18.40 3.98
N ALA A 198 0.29 19.07 4.14
CA ALA A 198 0.20 20.35 4.82
C ALA A 198 0.61 20.24 6.30
N GLU A 199 0.18 19.19 7.01
CA GLU A 199 0.59 18.89 8.39
C GLU A 199 2.12 18.70 8.49
N GLY A 200 2.68 17.86 7.62
CA GLY A 200 4.12 17.60 7.56
C GLY A 200 4.93 18.87 7.29
N ASN A 201 4.47 19.69 6.35
CA ASN A 201 5.10 20.97 6.02
C ASN A 201 5.03 21.97 7.17
N ALA A 202 3.89 22.10 7.85
CA ALA A 202 3.74 23.00 8.99
C ALA A 202 4.64 22.56 10.15
N HIS A 203 4.67 21.26 10.45
CA HIS A 203 5.56 20.67 11.45
C HIS A 203 7.03 20.97 11.14
N SER A 204 7.46 20.72 9.90
CA SER A 204 8.85 20.96 9.48
C SER A 204 9.25 22.42 9.63
N LYS A 205 8.39 23.37 9.21
CA LYS A 205 8.64 24.80 9.34
C LYS A 205 8.82 25.22 10.81
N ARG A 206 7.96 24.72 11.71
CA ARG A 206 8.09 24.98 13.15
C ARG A 206 9.40 24.40 13.69
N ARG A 207 9.72 23.14 13.39
CA ARG A 207 10.96 22.50 13.83
C ARG A 207 12.20 23.20 13.31
N ASP A 208 12.21 23.66 12.06
CA ASP A 208 13.34 24.40 11.50
C ASP A 208 13.51 25.77 12.14
N PHE A 209 12.41 26.41 12.55
CA PHE A 209 12.48 27.62 13.37
C PHE A 209 13.08 27.32 14.75
N GLU A 210 12.59 26.30 15.46
CA GLU A 210 13.08 25.89 16.78
C GLU A 210 14.58 25.59 16.78
N LYS A 211 15.08 24.86 15.78
CA LYS A 211 16.51 24.51 15.65
C LYS A 211 17.44 25.72 15.66
N ARG A 212 16.99 26.90 15.20
CA ARG A 212 17.81 28.13 15.20
C ARG A 212 18.07 28.64 16.61
N TYR A 213 17.20 28.32 17.56
CA TYR A 213 17.25 28.79 18.94
C TYR A 213 17.59 27.67 19.94
N GLU A 214 17.81 26.46 19.42
CA GLU A 214 18.19 25.31 20.23
C GLU A 214 19.61 25.54 20.76
N SER A 215 19.75 25.81 22.06
CA SER A 215 21.06 25.85 22.69
C SER A 215 21.56 24.41 22.79
N VAL A 216 22.78 24.16 22.30
CA VAL A 216 23.52 22.90 22.47
C VAL A 216 23.94 22.77 23.95
N SER A 217 22.99 22.62 24.84
CA SER A 217 23.21 22.20 26.21
C SER A 217 23.01 20.70 26.24
N GLY A 218 23.97 19.92 26.73
CA GLY A 218 23.93 18.47 26.80
C GLY A 218 22.82 17.90 27.70
N ASP A 219 21.84 18.71 28.05
CA ASP A 219 20.64 18.33 28.77
C ASP A 219 19.51 18.11 27.79
N THR A 220 18.77 17.02 27.94
CA THR A 220 17.69 16.54 27.07
C THR A 220 16.47 17.46 26.97
N GLN A 221 16.49 18.63 27.59
CA GLN A 221 15.49 19.69 27.45
C GLN A 221 15.95 20.68 26.40
N ALA A 222 15.22 20.76 25.28
CA ALA A 222 15.39 21.78 24.25
C ALA A 222 15.04 23.15 24.86
N ASN A 223 16.05 23.86 25.34
CA ASN A 223 15.91 25.23 25.85
C ASN A 223 15.97 26.20 24.66
N TYR A 224 14.80 26.56 24.13
CA TYR A 224 14.71 27.64 23.16
C TYR A 224 14.79 28.98 23.89
N ARG A 225 15.87 29.74 23.72
CA ARG A 225 15.96 31.13 24.20
C ARG A 225 15.29 32.06 23.17
N LEU A 226 13.97 32.11 23.22
CA LEU A 226 13.17 33.09 22.48
C LEU A 226 12.93 34.28 23.39
N GLU A 227 13.66 35.37 23.13
CA GLU A 227 13.60 36.60 23.94
C GLU A 227 12.99 37.77 23.15
N SER A 228 13.16 37.76 21.84
CA SER A 228 12.63 38.81 20.96
C SER A 228 11.11 38.69 20.80
N PRO A 229 10.33 39.76 21.02
CA PRO A 229 8.88 39.73 20.74
C PRO A 229 8.52 39.36 19.29
N ALA A 230 9.39 39.73 18.33
CA ALA A 230 9.18 39.38 16.93
C ALA A 230 9.35 37.88 16.69
N ASP A 231 10.33 37.25 17.35
CA ASP A 231 10.53 35.79 17.26
C ASP A 231 9.43 35.02 17.98
N LEU A 232 8.97 35.52 19.14
CA LEU A 232 7.81 34.94 19.83
C LEU A 232 6.54 35.01 19.00
N GLN A 233 6.31 36.14 18.29
CA GLN A 233 5.16 36.24 17.39
C GLN A 233 5.28 35.28 16.21
N THR A 234 6.45 35.19 15.58
CA THR A 234 6.72 34.24 14.50
C THR A 234 6.49 32.79 14.97
N TYR A 235 6.96 32.46 16.17
CA TYR A 235 6.76 31.11 16.74
C TYR A 235 5.29 30.82 17.02
N LEU A 236 4.54 31.81 17.53
CA LEU A 236 3.10 31.69 17.73
C LEU A 236 2.37 31.40 16.42
N ASP A 237 2.70 32.15 15.36
CA ASP A 237 2.09 31.96 14.03
C ASP A 237 2.37 30.56 13.46
N LEU A 238 3.59 30.03 13.67
CA LEU A 238 3.95 28.67 13.26
C LEU A 238 3.20 27.59 14.05
N LEU A 239 3.01 27.78 15.37
CA LEU A 239 2.25 26.86 16.21
C LEU A 239 0.76 26.84 15.81
N LEU A 240 0.17 28.00 15.54
CA LEU A 240 -1.21 28.12 15.10
C LEU A 240 -1.42 27.50 13.71
N ALA A 241 -0.45 27.69 12.80
CA ALA A 241 -0.49 27.07 11.48
C ALA A 241 -0.39 25.52 11.57
N GLU A 242 0.47 25.00 12.42
CA GLU A 242 0.58 23.56 12.67
C GLU A 242 -0.69 22.99 13.33
N GLN A 243 -1.25 23.71 14.30
CA GLN A 243 -2.50 23.34 14.97
C GLN A 243 -3.65 23.19 13.96
N SER A 244 -3.83 24.17 13.08
CA SER A 244 -4.85 24.15 12.02
C SER A 244 -4.61 23.00 11.02
N ALA A 245 -3.36 22.73 10.65
CA ALA A 245 -3.03 21.65 9.75
C ALA A 245 -3.32 20.26 10.38
N ILE A 246 -3.01 20.08 11.67
CA ILE A 246 -3.33 18.85 12.41
C ILE A 246 -4.84 18.64 12.49
N GLU A 247 -5.64 19.70 12.72
CA GLU A 247 -7.11 19.60 12.73
C GLU A 247 -7.66 19.10 11.39
N GLY A 248 -7.14 19.63 10.27
CA GLY A 248 -7.51 19.16 8.94
C GLY A 248 -7.15 17.69 8.71
N SER A 249 -5.98 17.27 9.19
CA SER A 249 -5.53 15.86 9.09
C SER A 249 -6.32 14.92 10.00
N ARG A 250 -6.72 15.39 11.20
CA ARG A 250 -7.60 14.62 12.11
C ARG A 250 -8.94 14.33 11.46
N PHE A 251 -9.54 15.35 10.85
CA PHE A 251 -10.80 15.19 10.12
C PHE A 251 -10.67 14.11 9.05
N MET A 252 -9.68 14.22 8.17
CA MET A 252 -9.48 13.24 7.10
C MET A 252 -9.14 11.83 7.61
N THR A 253 -8.41 11.73 8.73
CA THR A 253 -8.15 10.44 9.38
C THR A 253 -9.45 9.78 9.88
N ALA A 254 -10.38 10.56 10.42
CA ALA A 254 -11.68 10.04 10.83
C ALA A 254 -12.51 9.56 9.63
N VAL A 255 -12.51 10.30 8.52
CA VAL A 255 -13.16 9.88 7.27
C VAL A 255 -12.60 8.56 6.78
N ILE A 256 -11.27 8.41 6.67
CA ILE A 256 -10.63 7.15 6.27
C ILE A 256 -11.02 6.00 7.22
N ARG A 257 -10.98 6.22 8.53
CA ARG A 257 -11.40 5.20 9.52
C ARG A 257 -12.84 4.75 9.31
N GLY A 258 -13.75 5.69 9.04
CA GLY A 258 -15.15 5.39 8.75
C GLY A 258 -15.30 4.54 7.50
N ALA A 259 -14.65 4.93 6.42
CA ALA A 259 -14.69 4.21 5.15
C ALA A 259 -14.12 2.79 5.26
N GLU A 260 -12.94 2.63 5.87
CA GLU A 260 -12.31 1.32 6.07
C GLU A 260 -13.14 0.40 6.99
N ALA A 261 -13.68 0.95 8.09
CA ALA A 261 -14.55 0.20 8.98
C ALA A 261 -15.83 -0.26 8.25
N ALA A 262 -16.42 0.57 7.42
CA ALA A 262 -17.59 0.20 6.61
C ALA A 262 -17.30 -1.00 5.68
N ILE A 263 -16.14 -1.01 5.02
CA ILE A 263 -15.73 -2.14 4.16
C ILE A 263 -15.59 -3.43 4.97
N LEU A 264 -14.94 -3.38 6.14
CA LEU A 264 -14.79 -4.54 7.03
C LEU A 264 -16.14 -5.07 7.54
N GLU A 265 -17.12 -4.19 7.72
CA GLU A 265 -18.51 -4.56 8.05
C GLU A 265 -19.32 -5.05 6.84
N GLY A 266 -18.73 -5.11 5.67
CA GLY A 266 -19.35 -5.62 4.46
C GLY A 266 -20.15 -4.60 3.66
N ALA A 267 -19.97 -3.29 3.89
CA ALA A 267 -20.54 -2.25 3.03
C ALA A 267 -20.01 -2.39 1.59
N ARG A 268 -20.92 -2.31 0.63
CA ARG A 268 -20.60 -2.39 -0.81
C ARG A 268 -21.34 -1.32 -1.61
N ASP A 269 -21.88 -0.32 -0.94
CA ASP A 269 -22.57 0.83 -1.52
C ASP A 269 -22.09 2.11 -0.86
N HIS A 270 -22.07 3.19 -1.64
CA HIS A 270 -21.59 4.50 -1.23
C HIS A 270 -22.32 5.06 -0.01
N ALA A 271 -23.66 4.90 0.06
CA ALA A 271 -24.44 5.50 1.14
C ALA A 271 -24.06 4.94 2.52
N ARG A 272 -23.80 3.65 2.64
CA ARG A 272 -23.36 3.03 3.90
C ARG A 272 -21.94 3.44 4.28
N ILE A 273 -21.07 3.63 3.29
CA ILE A 273 -19.70 4.11 3.53
C ILE A 273 -19.76 5.55 4.03
N GLU A 274 -20.50 6.44 3.36
CA GLU A 274 -20.68 7.83 3.73
C GLU A 274 -21.29 7.97 5.14
N GLU A 275 -22.31 7.17 5.49
CA GLU A 275 -22.87 7.13 6.84
C GLU A 275 -21.78 6.87 7.90
N ARG A 276 -20.91 5.89 7.66
CA ARG A 276 -19.81 5.53 8.58
C ARG A 276 -18.71 6.61 8.65
N GLU A 277 -18.44 7.29 7.55
CA GLU A 277 -17.53 8.44 7.52
C GLU A 277 -18.08 9.57 8.40
N ILE A 278 -19.36 9.89 8.27
CA ILE A 278 -20.03 10.92 9.08
C ILE A 278 -19.99 10.54 10.57
N ASP A 279 -20.35 9.32 10.92
CA ASP A 279 -20.31 8.83 12.30
C ASP A 279 -18.90 8.94 12.91
N ALA A 280 -17.88 8.58 12.14
CA ALA A 280 -16.48 8.66 12.57
C ALA A 280 -16.06 10.12 12.81
N VAL A 281 -16.46 11.05 11.97
CA VAL A 281 -16.21 12.49 12.14
C VAL A 281 -16.95 13.04 13.35
N MET A 282 -18.24 12.70 13.53
CA MET A 282 -19.04 13.17 14.65
C MET A 282 -18.56 12.65 16.00
N SER A 283 -17.82 11.53 16.01
CA SER A 283 -17.20 10.96 17.22
C SER A 283 -15.87 11.60 17.63
N LEU A 284 -15.34 12.55 16.84
CA LEU A 284 -14.08 13.21 17.17
C LEU A 284 -14.21 14.00 18.50
N PRO A 285 -13.25 13.85 19.42
CA PRO A 285 -13.20 14.68 20.62
C PRO A 285 -13.03 16.16 20.23
N LYS A 286 -13.83 17.00 20.91
CA LYS A 286 -13.82 18.46 20.76
C LYS A 286 -12.58 19.08 21.37
#